data_cdc341f642fd28f337c0edae2e131dab
#
_entry.id   cdc341f642fd28f337c0edae2e131dab
#
_cell.length_a   1.000
_cell.length_b   1.000
_cell.length_c   1.000
_cell.angle_alpha   90.00
_cell.angle_beta   90.00
_cell.angle_gamma   90.00
#
_symmetry.space_group_name_H-M   'P 1'
#
loop_
_entity.id
_entity.type
_entity.pdbx_description
1 polymer ?
#
loop_
_entity_poly.entity_id
_entity_poly.type
_entity_poly.pdbx_seq_one_letter_code
_entity_poly.pdbx_strand_id
1 'polypeptide(L)'
;MKAKVIGLDGTESAEIELPAVFDTPYRPEVIHKVYVNVLSHSYQRQGRYPAAGEMVSAESRNTGLGIARLARARGEGFPRAGQAAGVAGVRHGRVAHPPESWKIIYKKINHKEKQLGLCSAIAVTAKKEMVQRRGHKIGNEVKLPLVVSNEIESIAKTKDLKNVLVRLG
;
A
#
# COMPACT_ATOMS: atom_id res chain seq x y z
N MET A 1 10.86 -11.85 -27.13
CA MET A 1 9.41 -11.99 -27.38
C MET A 1 8.99 -11.06 -28.51
N LYS A 2 8.08 -11.49 -29.45
CA LYS A 2 7.62 -10.66 -30.57
C LYS A 2 6.14 -10.37 -30.42
N ALA A 3 5.70 -9.19 -30.87
CA ALA A 3 4.30 -8.78 -30.88
C ALA A 3 3.96 -8.08 -32.21
N LYS A 4 2.69 -8.19 -32.61
CA LYS A 4 2.19 -7.49 -33.80
C LYS A 4 1.61 -6.15 -33.38
N VAL A 5 1.91 -5.13 -34.17
CA VAL A 5 1.33 -3.79 -34.00
C VAL A 5 -0.07 -3.77 -34.61
N ILE A 6 -1.03 -3.27 -33.88
CA ILE A 6 -2.43 -3.17 -34.30
C ILE A 6 -2.70 -1.71 -34.66
N GLY A 7 -3.25 -1.48 -35.86
CA GLY A 7 -3.72 -0.17 -36.29
C GLY A 7 -5.01 0.26 -35.58
N LEU A 8 -5.41 1.51 -35.75
CA LEU A 8 -6.68 2.04 -35.21
C LEU A 8 -7.94 1.33 -35.78
N ASP A 9 -7.79 0.71 -36.92
CA ASP A 9 -8.86 -0.07 -37.59
C ASP A 9 -8.93 -1.52 -37.10
N GLY A 10 -8.07 -1.94 -36.17
CA GLY A 10 -7.98 -3.31 -35.70
C GLY A 10 -7.17 -4.24 -36.62
N THR A 11 -6.56 -3.72 -37.68
CA THR A 11 -5.73 -4.51 -38.59
C THR A 11 -4.34 -4.76 -38.02
N GLU A 12 -3.85 -6.00 -38.10
CA GLU A 12 -2.47 -6.33 -37.74
C GLU A 12 -1.50 -5.79 -38.82
N SER A 13 -0.50 -5.02 -38.42
CA SER A 13 0.51 -4.45 -39.32
C SER A 13 1.89 -5.11 -39.11
N ALA A 14 2.90 -4.36 -38.76
CA ALA A 14 4.27 -4.82 -38.60
C ALA A 14 4.46 -5.67 -37.33
N GLU A 15 5.39 -6.63 -37.38
CA GLU A 15 5.86 -7.36 -36.20
C GLU A 15 7.05 -6.62 -35.59
N ILE A 16 7.02 -6.41 -34.27
CA ILE A 16 8.10 -5.76 -33.53
C ILE A 16 8.67 -6.68 -32.47
N GLU A 17 9.94 -6.50 -32.15
CA GLU A 17 10.57 -7.14 -31.00
C GLU A 17 10.27 -6.35 -29.74
N LEU A 18 9.70 -7.05 -28.74
CA LEU A 18 9.44 -6.48 -27.44
C LEU A 18 10.74 -6.33 -26.64
N PRO A 19 10.82 -5.31 -25.76
CA PRO A 19 11.97 -5.14 -24.88
C PRO A 19 12.22 -6.38 -24.01
N ALA A 20 13.49 -6.62 -23.66
CA ALA A 20 13.91 -7.77 -22.83
C ALA A 20 13.24 -7.83 -21.44
N VAL A 21 12.59 -6.76 -21.01
CA VAL A 21 11.79 -6.72 -19.77
C VAL A 21 10.68 -7.78 -19.77
N PHE A 22 10.08 -8.07 -20.93
CA PHE A 22 9.01 -9.07 -21.07
C PHE A 22 9.49 -10.52 -20.94
N ASP A 23 10.80 -10.75 -21.05
CA ASP A 23 11.42 -12.07 -20.86
C ASP A 23 11.81 -12.34 -19.40
N THR A 24 11.56 -11.38 -18.50
CA THR A 24 11.86 -11.49 -17.07
C THR A 24 10.99 -12.59 -16.42
N PRO A 25 11.57 -13.48 -15.59
CA PRO A 25 10.80 -14.50 -14.89
C PRO A 25 9.81 -13.89 -13.88
N TYR A 26 8.68 -14.57 -13.71
CA TYR A 26 7.69 -14.17 -12.71
C TYR A 26 8.18 -14.46 -11.29
N ARG A 27 8.33 -13.41 -10.48
CA ARG A 27 8.82 -13.45 -9.10
C ARG A 27 7.81 -12.78 -8.15
N PRO A 28 6.73 -13.48 -7.76
CA PRO A 28 5.66 -12.92 -6.93
C PRO A 28 6.16 -12.42 -5.57
N GLU A 29 7.14 -13.11 -4.99
CA GLU A 29 7.73 -12.75 -3.70
C GLU A 29 8.45 -11.39 -3.76
N VAL A 30 9.16 -11.12 -4.86
CA VAL A 30 9.86 -9.84 -5.06
C VAL A 30 8.86 -8.72 -5.32
N ILE A 31 7.86 -8.97 -6.17
CA ILE A 31 6.79 -8.01 -6.46
C ILE A 31 6.08 -7.62 -5.16
N HIS A 32 5.70 -8.60 -4.33
CA HIS A 32 5.02 -8.33 -3.06
C HIS A 32 5.90 -7.52 -2.11
N LYS A 33 7.16 -7.87 -1.95
CA LYS A 33 8.13 -7.14 -1.13
C LYS A 33 8.27 -5.68 -1.59
N VAL A 34 8.43 -5.47 -2.90
CA VAL A 34 8.53 -4.13 -3.49
C VAL A 34 7.25 -3.34 -3.24
N TYR A 35 6.08 -3.94 -3.49
CA TYR A 35 4.79 -3.29 -3.29
C TYR A 35 4.60 -2.83 -1.84
N VAL A 36 4.82 -3.71 -0.85
CA VAL A 36 4.67 -3.39 0.57
C VAL A 36 5.63 -2.27 1.00
N ASN A 37 6.87 -2.29 0.50
CA ASN A 37 7.85 -1.28 0.85
C ASN A 37 7.51 0.08 0.22
N VAL A 38 7.13 0.11 -1.05
CA VAL A 38 6.72 1.35 -1.73
C VAL A 38 5.43 1.90 -1.13
N LEU A 39 4.45 1.04 -0.83
CA LEU A 39 3.20 1.44 -0.20
C LEU A 39 3.43 2.10 1.16
N SER A 40 4.42 1.64 1.93
CA SER A 40 4.76 2.23 3.22
C SER A 40 5.17 3.71 3.13
N HIS A 41 5.60 4.18 1.97
CA HIS A 41 5.98 5.59 1.74
C HIS A 41 4.77 6.53 1.59
N SER A 42 3.58 5.98 1.30
CA SER A 42 2.34 6.75 1.25
C SER A 42 1.66 6.94 2.61
N TYR A 43 2.12 6.22 3.63
CA TYR A 43 1.54 6.31 4.95
C TYR A 43 1.92 7.60 5.67
N GLN A 44 0.94 8.30 6.19
CA GLN A 44 1.16 9.47 7.02
C GLN A 44 1.59 9.04 8.42
N ARG A 45 2.63 9.68 8.96
CA ARG A 45 3.03 9.48 10.35
C ARG A 45 1.92 9.95 11.28
N GLN A 46 1.65 9.14 12.29
CA GLN A 46 0.67 9.44 13.32
C GLN A 46 1.35 9.47 14.69
N GLY A 47 0.84 10.31 15.55
CA GLY A 47 1.31 10.43 16.92
C GLY A 47 0.28 11.10 17.80
N ARG A 48 0.46 11.01 19.09
CA ARG A 48 -0.30 11.74 20.07
C ARG A 48 0.63 12.64 20.90
N TYR A 49 0.06 13.47 21.73
CA TYR A 49 0.84 14.19 22.73
C TYR A 49 1.54 13.18 23.65
N PRO A 50 2.88 13.21 23.79
CA PRO A 50 3.63 12.17 24.48
C PRO A 50 3.20 11.95 25.94
N ALA A 51 2.94 13.02 26.66
CA ALA A 51 2.55 12.98 28.07
C ALA A 51 1.02 12.84 28.30
N ALA A 52 0.23 12.58 27.24
CA ALA A 52 -1.22 12.43 27.40
C ALA A 52 -1.56 11.28 28.35
N GLY A 53 -2.35 11.56 29.38
CA GLY A 53 -2.72 10.61 30.43
C GLY A 53 -1.66 10.39 31.50
N GLU A 54 -0.49 11.04 31.41
CA GLU A 54 0.60 10.94 32.40
C GLU A 54 0.79 12.22 33.21
N MET A 55 0.19 13.33 32.81
CA MET A 55 0.33 14.65 33.46
C MET A 55 -0.46 14.79 34.77
N VAL A 56 -0.77 13.69 35.41
CA VAL A 56 -1.59 13.64 36.63
C VAL A 56 -0.69 13.36 37.83
N SER A 57 -0.85 14.13 38.90
CA SER A 57 -0.20 13.82 40.21
C SER A 57 -0.85 12.55 40.76
N ALA A 58 -0.23 11.41 40.52
CA ALA A 58 -0.70 10.13 40.96
C ALA A 58 0.44 9.35 41.65
N GLU A 59 0.15 8.72 42.76
CA GLU A 59 1.11 7.95 43.53
C GLU A 59 0.49 6.68 44.11
N SER A 60 1.28 5.61 44.19
CA SER A 60 0.85 4.38 44.84
C SER A 60 0.78 4.60 46.36
N ARG A 61 -0.26 4.04 46.99
CA ARG A 61 -0.38 4.01 48.45
C ARG A 61 0.44 2.88 49.11
N ASN A 62 1.27 2.20 48.32
CA ASN A 62 2.10 1.07 48.77
C ASN A 62 1.30 -0.11 49.35
N THR A 63 1.89 -0.86 50.28
CA THR A 63 1.32 -2.07 50.89
C THR A 63 0.71 -1.78 52.26
N GLY A 64 -0.10 -2.68 52.79
CA GLY A 64 -0.65 -2.63 54.12
C GLY A 64 -2.01 -1.95 54.27
N LEU A 65 -2.56 -1.36 53.21
CA LEU A 65 -3.85 -0.65 53.23
C LEU A 65 -5.02 -1.42 52.64
N GLY A 66 -4.82 -2.69 52.24
CA GLY A 66 -5.87 -3.52 51.64
C GLY A 66 -6.36 -3.08 50.24
N ILE A 67 -5.65 -2.18 49.59
CA ILE A 67 -5.97 -1.67 48.25
C ILE A 67 -4.86 -2.00 47.25
N ALA A 68 -5.21 -2.06 45.98
CA ALA A 68 -4.25 -2.31 44.89
C ALA A 68 -3.17 -1.22 44.85
N ARG A 69 -1.94 -1.63 44.59
CA ARG A 69 -0.74 -0.76 44.51
C ARG A 69 -0.65 0.09 43.25
N LEU A 70 -1.77 0.41 42.62
CA LEU A 70 -1.84 1.30 41.48
C LEU A 70 -1.59 2.74 41.90
N ALA A 71 -1.00 3.53 40.97
CA ALA A 71 -0.93 4.96 41.13
C ALA A 71 -2.35 5.55 41.15
N ARG A 72 -2.66 6.35 42.18
CA ARG A 72 -3.97 6.97 42.39
C ARG A 72 -3.84 8.47 42.49
N ALA A 73 -4.85 9.18 41.95
CA ALA A 73 -4.87 10.64 42.02
C ALA A 73 -4.83 11.13 43.45
N ARG A 74 -3.94 12.09 43.72
CA ARG A 74 -3.78 12.74 45.02
C ARG A 74 -4.84 13.84 45.19
N GLY A 75 -5.06 14.20 46.46
CA GLY A 75 -5.99 15.26 46.84
C GLY A 75 -7.35 14.73 47.27
N GLU A 76 -8.17 15.64 47.79
CA GLU A 76 -9.51 15.38 48.30
C GLU A 76 -10.49 16.41 47.71
N GLY A 77 -11.78 16.15 47.78
CA GLY A 77 -12.79 17.11 47.40
C GLY A 77 -13.09 17.21 45.88
N PHE A 78 -12.55 16.32 45.06
CA PHE A 78 -12.89 16.25 43.64
C PHE A 78 -13.32 14.82 43.23
N PRO A 79 -14.18 14.66 42.18
CA PRO A 79 -14.81 13.37 41.87
C PRO A 79 -13.86 12.23 41.58
N ARG A 80 -12.60 12.51 41.22
CA ARG A 80 -11.59 11.51 40.83
C ARG A 80 -10.55 11.26 41.93
N ALA A 81 -10.71 11.86 43.12
CA ALA A 81 -9.84 11.65 44.22
C ALA A 81 -9.72 10.14 44.57
N GLY A 82 -8.50 9.65 44.73
CA GLY A 82 -8.24 8.25 45.07
C GLY A 82 -8.49 7.24 43.92
N GLN A 83 -8.95 7.65 42.76
CA GLN A 83 -9.10 6.77 41.59
C GLN A 83 -7.75 6.54 40.93
N ALA A 84 -7.59 5.36 40.26
CA ALA A 84 -6.37 5.07 39.51
C ALA A 84 -6.17 6.11 38.39
N ALA A 85 -4.97 6.64 38.28
CA ALA A 85 -4.60 7.66 37.32
C ALA A 85 -3.18 7.47 36.81
N GLY A 86 -2.90 7.90 35.60
CA GLY A 86 -1.57 7.77 35.00
C GLY A 86 -1.14 6.35 34.62
N VAL A 87 -1.99 5.37 34.76
CA VAL A 87 -1.71 3.95 34.54
C VAL A 87 -2.38 3.49 33.27
N ALA A 88 -1.74 2.56 32.56
CA ALA A 88 -2.36 1.92 31.39
C ALA A 88 -3.56 1.04 31.81
N GLY A 89 -4.60 1.01 30.96
CA GLY A 89 -5.78 0.15 31.17
C GLY A 89 -6.86 0.73 32.09
N VAL A 90 -6.66 1.88 32.71
CA VAL A 90 -7.68 2.56 33.51
C VAL A 90 -8.38 3.66 32.72
N ARG A 91 -9.60 4.00 33.13
CA ARG A 91 -10.37 5.09 32.49
C ARG A 91 -9.61 6.41 32.61
N HIS A 92 -9.41 7.09 31.47
CA HIS A 92 -8.61 8.30 31.33
C HIS A 92 -7.11 8.13 31.72
N GLY A 93 -6.59 6.90 31.75
CA GLY A 93 -5.20 6.63 31.90
C GLY A 93 -4.40 6.80 30.61
N ARG A 94 -3.13 6.53 30.67
CA ARG A 94 -2.25 6.56 29.49
C ARG A 94 -2.48 5.34 28.57
N VAL A 95 -2.19 5.48 27.31
CA VAL A 95 -2.06 4.35 26.39
C VAL A 95 -0.70 3.69 26.62
N ALA A 96 -0.64 2.36 26.80
CA ALA A 96 0.60 1.64 27.10
C ALA A 96 1.64 1.75 25.97
N HIS A 97 1.19 1.63 24.71
CA HIS A 97 2.04 1.69 23.52
C HIS A 97 1.40 2.67 22.51
N PRO A 98 1.54 3.99 22.74
CA PRO A 98 0.92 4.99 21.88
C PRO A 98 1.61 5.07 20.52
N PRO A 99 0.91 5.56 19.49
CA PRO A 99 1.56 5.94 18.26
C PRO A 99 2.49 7.13 18.50
N GLU A 100 3.66 7.11 17.86
CA GLU A 100 4.70 8.12 17.99
C GLU A 100 4.99 8.76 16.65
N SER A 101 4.93 10.10 16.57
CA SER A 101 5.14 10.84 15.32
C SER A 101 6.57 10.75 14.78
N TRP A 102 7.55 10.47 15.63
CA TRP A 102 8.96 10.29 15.22
C TRP A 102 9.28 8.89 14.71
N LYS A 103 8.38 7.92 14.90
CA LYS A 103 8.58 6.54 14.43
C LYS A 103 8.73 6.51 12.91
N ILE A 104 9.78 5.85 12.45
CA ILE A 104 10.00 5.64 11.02
C ILE A 104 9.11 4.49 10.54
N ILE A 105 8.09 4.80 9.73
CA ILE A 105 7.13 3.83 9.19
C ILE A 105 7.44 3.40 7.76
N TYR A 106 8.17 4.21 7.00
CA TYR A 106 8.59 3.85 5.65
C TYR A 106 9.70 2.80 5.65
N LYS A 107 9.59 1.82 4.78
CA LYS A 107 10.55 0.74 4.61
C LYS A 107 11.49 1.05 3.46
N LYS A 108 12.80 0.95 3.70
CA LYS A 108 13.80 1.08 2.64
C LYS A 108 13.78 -0.14 1.73
N ILE A 109 14.04 0.07 0.45
CA ILE A 109 14.20 -0.98 -0.55
C ILE A 109 15.43 -0.70 -1.40
N ASN A 110 16.15 -1.75 -1.76
CA ASN A 110 17.30 -1.65 -2.64
C ASN A 110 16.84 -1.33 -4.08
N HIS A 111 17.57 -0.46 -4.76
CA HIS A 111 17.24 -0.02 -6.11
C HIS A 111 17.14 -1.19 -7.10
N LYS A 112 18.09 -2.13 -7.06
CA LYS A 112 18.08 -3.33 -7.92
C LYS A 112 16.88 -4.25 -7.64
N GLU A 113 16.48 -4.42 -6.37
CA GLU A 113 15.27 -5.19 -6.03
C GLU A 113 14.01 -4.51 -6.56
N LYS A 114 13.93 -3.18 -6.45
CA LYS A 114 12.81 -2.41 -6.99
C LYS A 114 12.71 -2.56 -8.50
N GLN A 115 13.84 -2.46 -9.22
CA GLN A 115 13.89 -2.68 -10.67
C GLN A 115 13.45 -4.09 -11.04
N LEU A 116 14.00 -5.12 -10.38
CA LEU A 116 13.64 -6.51 -10.65
C LEU A 116 12.15 -6.78 -10.43
N GLY A 117 11.59 -6.24 -9.34
CA GLY A 117 10.15 -6.37 -9.06
C GLY A 117 9.28 -5.70 -10.11
N LEU A 118 9.69 -4.51 -10.58
CA LEU A 118 8.97 -3.79 -11.62
C LEU A 118 9.06 -4.54 -12.97
N CYS A 119 10.26 -4.97 -13.38
CA CYS A 119 10.44 -5.76 -14.61
C CYS A 119 9.62 -7.05 -14.58
N SER A 120 9.63 -7.78 -13.45
CA SER A 120 8.84 -8.99 -13.28
C SER A 120 7.32 -8.71 -13.33
N ALA A 121 6.86 -7.58 -12.78
CA ALA A 121 5.45 -7.18 -12.85
C ALA A 121 5.03 -6.83 -14.28
N ILE A 122 5.87 -6.11 -15.03
CA ILE A 122 5.62 -5.79 -16.45
C ILE A 122 5.58 -7.08 -17.29
N ALA A 123 6.52 -8.00 -17.09
CA ALA A 123 6.55 -9.27 -17.82
C ALA A 123 5.26 -10.10 -17.63
N VAL A 124 4.66 -10.05 -16.45
CA VAL A 124 3.43 -10.78 -16.14
C VAL A 124 2.22 -10.21 -16.88
N THR A 125 2.21 -8.93 -17.21
CA THR A 125 1.09 -8.33 -17.97
C THR A 125 0.96 -8.91 -19.39
N ALA A 126 2.03 -9.51 -19.93
CA ALA A 126 2.00 -10.21 -21.20
C ALA A 126 1.38 -11.63 -21.10
N LYS A 127 1.18 -12.16 -19.90
CA LYS A 127 0.65 -13.53 -19.69
C LYS A 127 -0.85 -13.47 -19.44
N LYS A 128 -1.65 -13.86 -20.45
CA LYS A 128 -3.12 -13.81 -20.39
C LYS A 128 -3.69 -14.54 -19.18
N GLU A 129 -3.18 -15.72 -18.85
CA GLU A 129 -3.63 -16.51 -17.69
C GLU A 129 -3.49 -15.73 -16.37
N MET A 130 -2.37 -15.01 -16.20
CA MET A 130 -2.10 -14.25 -14.97
C MET A 130 -3.02 -13.02 -14.86
N VAL A 131 -3.28 -12.37 -16.00
CA VAL A 131 -4.18 -11.21 -16.06
C VAL A 131 -5.63 -11.64 -15.76
N GLN A 132 -6.08 -12.77 -16.32
CA GLN A 132 -7.39 -13.35 -16.01
C GLN A 132 -7.50 -13.79 -14.54
N ARG A 133 -6.45 -14.42 -13.99
CA ARG A 133 -6.39 -14.81 -12.58
C ARG A 133 -6.50 -13.60 -11.64
N ARG A 134 -6.04 -12.43 -12.08
CA ARG A 134 -6.19 -11.16 -11.35
C ARG A 134 -7.63 -10.64 -11.36
N GLY A 135 -8.52 -11.18 -12.19
CA GLY A 135 -9.93 -10.81 -12.29
C GLY A 135 -10.28 -9.93 -13.49
N HIS A 136 -9.34 -9.70 -14.42
CA HIS A 136 -9.64 -8.95 -15.64
C HIS A 136 -10.40 -9.81 -16.65
N LYS A 137 -11.45 -9.25 -17.21
CA LYS A 137 -12.20 -9.86 -18.32
C LYS A 137 -11.50 -9.54 -19.63
N ILE A 138 -10.93 -10.54 -20.27
CA ILE A 138 -10.24 -10.39 -21.56
C ILE A 138 -10.89 -11.32 -22.57
N GLY A 139 -11.23 -10.80 -23.74
CA GLY A 139 -11.75 -11.58 -24.85
C GLY A 139 -10.81 -12.73 -25.25
N ASN A 140 -11.36 -13.81 -25.78
CA ASN A 140 -10.54 -14.99 -26.15
C ASN A 140 -9.55 -14.69 -27.27
N GLU A 141 -9.88 -13.75 -28.15
CA GLU A 141 -9.09 -13.39 -29.34
C GLU A 141 -7.98 -12.39 -29.05
N VAL A 142 -8.05 -11.67 -27.90
CA VAL A 142 -7.06 -10.64 -27.55
C VAL A 142 -5.73 -11.27 -27.15
N LYS A 143 -4.68 -10.88 -27.88
CA LYS A 143 -3.28 -11.26 -27.60
C LYS A 143 -2.62 -10.19 -26.73
N LEU A 144 -1.95 -10.58 -25.67
CA LEU A 144 -1.19 -9.69 -24.79
C LEU A 144 0.33 -9.88 -25.03
N PRO A 145 1.13 -8.82 -24.88
CA PRO A 145 0.71 -7.43 -24.69
C PRO A 145 0.10 -6.82 -25.96
N LEU A 146 -0.91 -5.97 -25.80
CA LEU A 146 -1.51 -5.26 -26.88
C LEU A 146 -0.62 -4.09 -27.30
N VAL A 147 -0.12 -4.10 -28.51
CA VAL A 147 0.72 -3.02 -29.08
C VAL A 147 -0.06 -2.31 -30.14
N VAL A 148 -0.22 -1.01 -29.99
CA VAL A 148 -1.03 -0.18 -30.90
C VAL A 148 -0.12 0.82 -31.61
N SER A 149 -0.50 1.25 -32.82
CA SER A 149 0.24 2.27 -33.58
C SER A 149 0.26 3.62 -32.84
N ASN A 150 1.30 4.41 -33.06
CA ASN A 150 1.45 5.74 -32.45
C ASN A 150 0.33 6.72 -32.83
N GLU A 151 -0.44 6.43 -33.86
CA GLU A 151 -1.59 7.24 -34.28
C GLU A 151 -2.66 7.39 -33.19
N ILE A 152 -2.71 6.48 -32.21
CA ILE A 152 -3.63 6.55 -31.06
C ILE A 152 -3.42 7.84 -30.25
N GLU A 153 -2.19 8.37 -30.21
CA GLU A 153 -1.86 9.60 -29.48
C GLU A 153 -2.44 10.86 -30.14
N SER A 154 -2.78 10.78 -31.44
CA SER A 154 -3.36 11.89 -32.22
C SER A 154 -4.87 12.04 -32.02
N ILE A 155 -5.53 11.10 -31.33
CA ILE A 155 -6.98 11.10 -31.15
C ILE A 155 -7.38 12.16 -30.12
N ALA A 156 -8.02 13.25 -30.58
CA ALA A 156 -8.45 14.35 -29.71
C ALA A 156 -9.84 14.12 -29.06
N LYS A 157 -10.73 13.33 -29.70
CA LYS A 157 -12.10 13.14 -29.24
C LYS A 157 -12.28 11.82 -28.49
N THR A 158 -12.90 11.88 -27.32
CA THR A 158 -13.21 10.68 -26.51
C THR A 158 -14.13 9.67 -27.21
N LYS A 159 -15.05 10.15 -28.09
CA LYS A 159 -15.93 9.29 -28.88
C LYS A 159 -15.13 8.41 -29.84
N ASP A 160 -14.13 8.97 -30.50
CA ASP A 160 -13.30 8.24 -31.47
C ASP A 160 -12.41 7.22 -30.76
N LEU A 161 -11.82 7.62 -29.60
CA LEU A 161 -11.07 6.71 -28.75
C LEU A 161 -11.92 5.52 -28.29
N LYS A 162 -13.17 5.77 -27.86
CA LYS A 162 -14.11 4.69 -27.48
C LYS A 162 -14.34 3.70 -28.61
N ASN A 163 -14.53 4.19 -29.82
CA ASN A 163 -14.74 3.34 -31.00
C ASN A 163 -13.50 2.48 -31.30
N VAL A 164 -12.29 3.06 -31.18
CA VAL A 164 -11.03 2.34 -31.34
C VAL A 164 -10.89 1.24 -30.28
N LEU A 165 -11.14 1.56 -29.01
CA LEU A 165 -11.06 0.57 -27.93
C LEU A 165 -12.03 -0.60 -28.09
N VAL A 166 -13.23 -0.35 -28.61
CA VAL A 166 -14.22 -1.43 -28.92
C VAL A 166 -13.72 -2.34 -30.05
N ARG A 167 -12.96 -1.80 -31.02
CA ARG A 167 -12.37 -2.60 -32.12
C ARG A 167 -11.18 -3.42 -31.69
N LEU A 168 -10.45 -2.95 -30.67
CA LEU A 168 -9.28 -3.64 -30.13
C LEU A 168 -9.64 -4.80 -29.16
N GLY A 169 -10.88 -4.89 -28.69
CA GLY A 169 -11.43 -5.97 -27.86
C GLY A 169 -11.79 -5.51 -26.46
#